data_221f8eba53e40343c283a278a776775b
#
_entry.id   221f8eba53e40343c283a278a776775b
#
_cell.length_a   1.000
_cell.length_b   1.000
_cell.length_c   1.000
_cell.angle_alpha   90.00
_cell.angle_beta   90.00
_cell.angle_gamma   90.00
#
_symmetry.space_group_name_H-M   'P 1'
#
loop_
_entity.id
_entity.type
_entity.pdbx_description
1 polymer ?
#
loop_
_entity_poly.entity_id
_entity_poly.type
_entity_poly.pdbx_seq_one_letter_code
_entity_poly.pdbx_strand_id
1 'polypeptide(L)'
;MSSAWLLPEHIADVLPSQARRIEELRRDLLDMARSYGCELVIPPLLEHLDSLLSGTGAGSEIKLFKLVDQLSGRSLGLRADTTPQVARIDAHLLNRRGVTRLCYCGPVVHTRPDGLNTSREPLQFGVEIYGHAGLEADLEVQDLALDALRRAGLAEVMLDLGDARLLQGVLDGVGLSADALAALTAALAAKDMATLAHLTADLPAGTRDALLVLPSLYGGREVLAEAQRRLPAHPLVKAALADLDWLAGHLAAVHPEIRLGFDLADLQRYAYYTGIRFSAYAQGCADAVLRGGRYDEIGAAFGRRRPAVGFSLDLKTLVGLVAPTPLRAAVRAPWGEEASLRQAVRALREQGETVVCVLPGHENEADEFDCDRELVREHTEWVVRAL
;
A
#
# COMPACT_ATOMS: atom_id res chain seq x y z
N MET A 1 -35.11 -13.37 -8.16
CA MET A 1 -35.17 -12.04 -8.79
C MET A 1 -33.74 -11.52 -8.85
N SER A 2 -33.17 -11.39 -10.06
CA SER A 2 -31.87 -10.74 -10.22
C SER A 2 -32.09 -9.23 -9.96
N SER A 3 -31.58 -8.72 -8.85
CA SER A 3 -31.62 -7.29 -8.58
C SER A 3 -30.64 -6.60 -9.54
N ALA A 4 -31.13 -5.68 -10.37
CA ALA A 4 -30.33 -4.92 -11.32
C ALA A 4 -29.28 -3.99 -10.64
N TRP A 5 -29.33 -3.90 -9.32
CA TRP A 5 -28.44 -3.08 -8.47
C TRP A 5 -27.33 -3.89 -7.79
N LEU A 6 -27.30 -5.22 -7.90
CA LEU A 6 -26.28 -6.02 -7.26
C LEU A 6 -24.94 -5.81 -7.95
N LEU A 7 -23.96 -5.34 -7.19
CA LEU A 7 -22.58 -5.31 -7.60
C LEU A 7 -21.95 -6.70 -7.46
N PRO A 8 -20.84 -6.97 -8.17
CA PRO A 8 -20.06 -8.20 -7.97
C PRO A 8 -19.60 -8.33 -6.51
N GLU A 9 -19.41 -9.57 -6.05
CA GLU A 9 -18.88 -9.84 -4.71
C GLU A 9 -17.55 -9.10 -4.47
N HIS A 10 -17.38 -8.53 -3.27
CA HIS A 10 -16.23 -7.74 -2.86
C HIS A 10 -15.96 -6.46 -3.68
N ILE A 11 -16.97 -5.97 -4.42
CA ILE A 11 -16.99 -4.65 -5.04
C ILE A 11 -18.17 -3.88 -4.44
N ALA A 12 -17.94 -2.67 -3.97
CA ALA A 12 -18.95 -1.85 -3.33
C ALA A 12 -18.77 -0.37 -3.69
N ASP A 13 -19.90 0.35 -3.74
CA ASP A 13 -19.87 1.80 -3.81
C ASP A 13 -19.29 2.37 -2.51
N VAL A 14 -18.54 3.45 -2.65
CA VAL A 14 -18.04 4.24 -1.53
C VAL A 14 -19.00 5.40 -1.32
N LEU A 15 -19.67 5.42 -0.18
CA LEU A 15 -20.69 6.43 0.13
C LEU A 15 -20.08 7.78 0.54
N PRO A 16 -20.85 8.90 0.51
CA PRO A 16 -20.33 10.26 0.57
C PRO A 16 -19.35 10.55 1.71
N SER A 17 -19.65 10.20 2.96
CA SER A 17 -18.76 10.45 4.10
C SER A 17 -17.42 9.73 3.99
N GLN A 18 -17.47 8.47 3.59
CA GLN A 18 -16.26 7.65 3.38
C GLN A 18 -15.48 8.13 2.14
N ALA A 19 -16.18 8.47 1.04
CA ALA A 19 -15.57 8.97 -0.19
C ALA A 19 -14.79 10.27 0.06
N ARG A 20 -15.37 11.20 0.82
CA ARG A 20 -14.70 12.44 1.21
C ARG A 20 -13.41 12.16 1.97
N ARG A 21 -13.48 11.30 2.97
CA ARG A 21 -12.34 10.94 3.80
C ARG A 21 -11.22 10.28 2.99
N ILE A 22 -11.55 9.38 2.07
CA ILE A 22 -10.58 8.77 1.15
C ILE A 22 -9.90 9.85 0.31
N GLU A 23 -10.65 10.80 -0.24
CA GLU A 23 -10.10 11.86 -1.07
C GLU A 23 -9.24 12.86 -0.27
N GLU A 24 -9.62 13.19 0.95
CA GLU A 24 -8.82 14.03 1.85
C GLU A 24 -7.50 13.33 2.21
N LEU A 25 -7.55 12.05 2.61
CA LEU A 25 -6.36 11.24 2.88
C LEU A 25 -5.46 11.11 1.63
N ARG A 26 -6.07 10.87 0.47
CA ARG A 26 -5.34 10.79 -0.80
C ARG A 26 -4.51 12.06 -1.06
N ARG A 27 -5.11 13.24 -0.88
CA ARG A 27 -4.42 14.54 -1.06
C ARG A 27 -3.30 14.71 -0.05
N ASP A 28 -3.57 14.41 1.21
CA ASP A 28 -2.59 14.54 2.28
C ASP A 28 -1.38 13.62 2.08
N LEU A 29 -1.59 12.37 1.66
CA LEU A 29 -0.51 11.43 1.36
C LEU A 29 0.30 11.84 0.12
N LEU A 30 -0.34 12.36 -0.92
CA LEU A 30 0.38 12.87 -2.10
C LEU A 30 1.20 14.13 -1.77
N ASP A 31 0.67 15.04 -0.95
CA ASP A 31 1.40 16.23 -0.50
C ASP A 31 2.56 15.85 0.44
N MET A 32 2.37 14.85 1.28
CA MET A 32 3.43 14.28 2.10
C MET A 32 4.54 13.67 1.22
N ALA A 33 4.19 12.81 0.27
CA ALA A 33 5.16 12.22 -0.65
C ALA A 33 5.95 13.30 -1.42
N ARG A 34 5.29 14.38 -1.84
CA ARG A 34 5.96 15.54 -2.45
C ARG A 34 6.99 16.18 -1.50
N SER A 35 6.71 16.23 -0.18
CA SER A 35 7.67 16.77 0.79
C SER A 35 8.95 15.92 0.94
N TYR A 36 8.86 14.61 0.58
CA TYR A 36 10.01 13.72 0.46
C TYR A 36 10.68 13.76 -0.94
N GLY A 37 10.25 14.69 -1.80
CA GLY A 37 10.79 14.83 -3.16
C GLY A 37 10.25 13.81 -4.16
N CYS A 38 9.13 13.14 -3.87
CA CYS A 38 8.50 12.22 -4.81
C CYS A 38 7.73 12.96 -5.90
N GLU A 39 7.91 12.53 -7.15
CA GLU A 39 7.17 13.01 -8.30
C GLU A 39 5.96 12.11 -8.56
N LEU A 40 4.78 12.70 -8.74
CA LEU A 40 3.55 11.96 -9.01
C LEU A 40 3.53 11.42 -10.43
N VAL A 41 3.22 10.14 -10.58
CA VAL A 41 2.93 9.50 -11.88
C VAL A 41 1.51 8.91 -11.87
N ILE A 42 0.85 8.93 -13.02
CA ILE A 42 -0.50 8.38 -13.20
C ILE A 42 -0.48 7.39 -14.37
N PRO A 43 -0.14 6.12 -14.11
CA PRO A 43 -0.19 5.08 -15.15
C PRO A 43 -1.64 4.76 -15.54
N PRO A 44 -1.90 4.30 -16.79
CA PRO A 44 -3.23 3.91 -17.22
C PRO A 44 -3.73 2.68 -16.46
N LEU A 45 -5.05 2.60 -16.22
CA LEU A 45 -5.68 1.43 -15.60
C LEU A 45 -5.65 0.20 -16.53
N LEU A 46 -5.68 0.42 -17.83
CA LEU A 46 -5.78 -0.59 -18.88
C LEU A 46 -4.52 -0.59 -19.72
N GLU A 47 -3.88 -1.75 -19.87
CA GLU A 47 -2.70 -1.95 -20.72
C GLU A 47 -2.78 -3.26 -21.50
N HIS A 48 -1.89 -3.45 -22.46
CA HIS A 48 -1.71 -4.76 -23.09
C HIS A 48 -1.33 -5.79 -22.04
N LEU A 49 -1.94 -6.97 -22.11
CA LEU A 49 -1.75 -8.03 -21.12
C LEU A 49 -0.26 -8.40 -20.96
N ASP A 50 0.47 -8.50 -22.07
CA ASP A 50 1.91 -8.82 -22.05
C ASP A 50 2.72 -7.79 -21.27
N SER A 51 2.36 -6.51 -21.36
CA SER A 51 3.01 -5.42 -20.60
C SER A 51 2.76 -5.54 -19.11
N LEU A 52 1.52 -5.86 -18.70
CA LEU A 52 1.17 -6.04 -17.29
C LEU A 52 1.80 -7.29 -16.67
N LEU A 53 2.03 -8.33 -17.45
CA LEU A 53 2.69 -9.56 -17.00
C LEU A 53 4.22 -9.43 -16.96
N SER A 54 4.79 -8.46 -17.67
CA SER A 54 6.22 -8.19 -17.65
C SER A 54 6.64 -7.69 -16.25
N GLY A 55 7.64 -8.32 -15.64
CA GLY A 55 8.16 -7.94 -14.32
C GLY A 55 7.31 -8.40 -13.13
N THR A 56 6.16 -9.06 -13.36
CA THR A 56 5.38 -9.67 -12.29
C THR A 56 5.78 -11.13 -12.10
N GLY A 57 5.96 -11.57 -10.84
CA GLY A 57 6.30 -12.98 -10.55
C GLY A 57 5.22 -13.96 -11.00
N ALA A 58 5.57 -15.24 -11.06
CA ALA A 58 4.64 -16.33 -11.37
C ALA A 58 3.39 -16.26 -10.45
N GLY A 59 2.20 -16.38 -11.04
CA GLY A 59 0.92 -16.33 -10.32
C GLY A 59 0.21 -14.95 -10.35
N SER A 60 0.87 -13.88 -10.76
CA SER A 60 0.22 -12.55 -10.91
C SER A 60 -0.87 -12.56 -11.99
N GLU A 61 -0.74 -13.43 -12.98
CA GLU A 61 -1.71 -13.60 -14.06
C GLU A 61 -3.12 -13.99 -13.57
N ILE A 62 -3.21 -14.70 -12.46
CA ILE A 62 -4.48 -15.17 -11.88
C ILE A 62 -5.32 -13.99 -11.34
N LYS A 63 -4.69 -12.90 -10.97
CA LYS A 63 -5.37 -11.72 -10.41
C LYS A 63 -5.83 -10.70 -11.46
N LEU A 64 -5.41 -10.85 -12.72
CA LEU A 64 -5.70 -9.89 -13.77
C LEU A 64 -7.05 -10.17 -14.45
N PHE A 65 -7.89 -9.15 -14.57
CA PHE A 65 -9.01 -9.17 -15.50
C PHE A 65 -8.49 -9.03 -16.93
N LYS A 66 -8.92 -9.97 -17.80
CA LYS A 66 -8.53 -10.00 -19.20
C LYS A 66 -9.69 -9.53 -20.07
N LEU A 67 -9.38 -8.66 -21.03
CA LEU A 67 -10.33 -8.05 -21.96
C LEU A 67 -9.78 -8.16 -23.38
N VAL A 68 -10.63 -7.98 -24.38
CA VAL A 68 -10.21 -7.88 -25.78
C VAL A 68 -10.43 -6.45 -26.26
N ASP A 69 -9.38 -5.83 -26.78
CA ASP A 69 -9.45 -4.49 -27.39
C ASP A 69 -10.23 -4.55 -28.69
N GLN A 70 -11.33 -3.83 -28.76
CA GLN A 70 -12.19 -3.80 -29.97
C GLN A 70 -11.52 -3.10 -31.17
N LEU A 71 -10.49 -2.28 -30.94
CA LEU A 71 -9.78 -1.56 -31.99
C LEU A 71 -8.68 -2.42 -32.64
N SER A 72 -7.92 -3.16 -31.84
CA SER A 72 -6.74 -3.89 -32.31
C SER A 72 -6.92 -5.42 -32.29
N GLY A 73 -7.95 -5.92 -31.64
CA GLY A 73 -8.15 -7.36 -31.40
C GLY A 73 -7.16 -7.98 -30.39
N ARG A 74 -6.29 -7.18 -29.77
CA ARG A 74 -5.27 -7.65 -28.81
C ARG A 74 -5.86 -7.85 -27.41
N SER A 75 -5.23 -8.74 -26.62
CA SER A 75 -5.57 -8.92 -25.22
C SER A 75 -5.09 -7.74 -24.39
N LEU A 76 -6.00 -7.20 -23.58
CA LEU A 76 -5.75 -6.17 -22.57
C LEU A 76 -5.97 -6.74 -21.18
N GLY A 77 -5.44 -6.07 -20.16
CA GLY A 77 -5.72 -6.37 -18.77
C GLY A 77 -5.98 -5.10 -17.97
N LEU A 78 -6.78 -5.24 -16.89
CA LEU A 78 -6.85 -4.23 -15.84
C LEU A 78 -5.71 -4.46 -14.86
N ARG A 79 -4.98 -3.42 -14.48
CA ARG A 79 -3.85 -3.55 -13.56
C ARG A 79 -4.30 -4.10 -12.21
N ALA A 80 -3.59 -5.10 -11.70
CA ALA A 80 -3.76 -5.64 -10.35
C ALA A 80 -2.75 -5.04 -9.35
N ASP A 81 -1.71 -4.36 -9.85
CA ASP A 81 -0.68 -3.66 -9.09
C ASP A 81 -0.12 -2.52 -9.95
N THR A 82 0.19 -1.39 -9.32
CA THR A 82 0.72 -0.20 -10.01
C THR A 82 2.25 -0.24 -10.09
N THR A 83 2.93 -0.90 -9.16
CA THR A 83 4.41 -0.93 -9.07
C THR A 83 5.10 -1.35 -10.38
N PRO A 84 4.68 -2.40 -11.11
CA PRO A 84 5.31 -2.75 -12.39
C PRO A 84 5.21 -1.64 -13.45
N GLN A 85 4.08 -0.91 -13.47
CA GLN A 85 3.90 0.21 -14.40
C GLN A 85 4.82 1.38 -14.05
N VAL A 86 5.03 1.65 -12.75
CA VAL A 86 5.96 2.70 -12.28
C VAL A 86 7.39 2.32 -12.61
N ALA A 87 7.77 1.05 -12.43
CA ALA A 87 9.07 0.54 -12.85
C ALA A 87 9.31 0.70 -14.36
N ARG A 88 8.29 0.44 -15.18
CA ARG A 88 8.33 0.69 -16.62
C ARG A 88 8.51 2.18 -16.93
N ILE A 89 7.83 3.07 -16.21
CA ILE A 89 7.96 4.53 -16.37
C ILE A 89 9.40 4.96 -16.04
N ASP A 90 9.98 4.51 -14.92
CA ASP A 90 11.36 4.83 -14.57
C ASP A 90 12.34 4.29 -15.63
N ALA A 91 12.22 3.02 -15.99
CA ALA A 91 13.17 2.35 -16.88
C ALA A 91 13.11 2.87 -18.32
N HIS A 92 11.90 3.15 -18.82
CA HIS A 92 11.67 3.36 -20.26
C HIS A 92 11.35 4.79 -20.64
N LEU A 93 10.55 5.50 -19.84
CA LEU A 93 10.09 6.85 -20.16
C LEU A 93 11.00 7.93 -19.54
N LEU A 94 11.28 7.84 -18.25
CA LEU A 94 12.13 8.82 -17.56
C LEU A 94 13.61 8.55 -17.82
N ASN A 95 14.03 7.31 -17.73
CA ASN A 95 15.40 6.83 -18.02
C ASN A 95 16.51 7.70 -17.40
N ARG A 96 16.32 8.19 -16.18
CA ARG A 96 17.25 9.07 -15.46
C ARG A 96 18.46 8.30 -14.93
N ARG A 97 19.65 8.93 -14.90
CA ARG A 97 20.89 8.32 -14.37
C ARG A 97 20.93 8.35 -12.85
N GLY A 98 20.39 9.37 -12.21
CA GLY A 98 20.39 9.56 -10.76
C GLY A 98 19.27 8.80 -10.04
N VAL A 99 19.13 9.08 -8.75
CA VAL A 99 18.02 8.57 -7.93
C VAL A 99 16.71 9.18 -8.42
N THR A 100 15.70 8.35 -8.58
CA THR A 100 14.35 8.76 -8.96
C THR A 100 13.39 8.37 -7.85
N ARG A 101 12.59 9.31 -7.38
CA ARG A 101 11.53 9.10 -6.38
C ARG A 101 10.19 9.31 -7.05
N LEU A 102 9.34 8.30 -7.08
CA LEU A 102 8.01 8.36 -7.69
C LEU A 102 6.95 7.99 -6.67
N CYS A 103 5.79 8.66 -6.76
CA CYS A 103 4.60 8.27 -6.02
C CYS A 103 3.40 8.13 -6.96
N TYR A 104 2.43 7.37 -6.52
CA TYR A 104 1.19 7.16 -7.27
C TYR A 104 0.01 6.95 -6.34
N CYS A 105 -1.19 7.24 -6.83
CA CYS A 105 -2.43 6.85 -6.19
C CYS A 105 -3.50 6.59 -7.25
N GLY A 106 -4.04 5.37 -7.27
CA GLY A 106 -5.06 5.00 -8.24
C GLY A 106 -5.66 3.63 -7.98
N PRO A 107 -6.82 3.31 -8.60
CA PRO A 107 -7.47 2.03 -8.43
C PRO A 107 -6.63 0.90 -9.06
N VAL A 108 -6.68 -0.26 -8.40
CA VAL A 108 -6.27 -1.55 -8.96
C VAL A 108 -7.45 -2.50 -8.87
N VAL A 109 -7.50 -3.55 -9.70
CA VAL A 109 -8.65 -4.45 -9.74
C VAL A 109 -8.20 -5.90 -9.72
N HIS A 110 -8.70 -6.67 -8.75
CA HIS A 110 -8.36 -8.07 -8.57
C HIS A 110 -9.52 -8.99 -8.99
N THR A 111 -9.23 -10.09 -9.68
CA THR A 111 -10.22 -11.12 -9.99
C THR A 111 -10.73 -11.85 -8.75
N ARG A 112 -9.89 -11.91 -7.70
CA ARG A 112 -10.21 -12.52 -6.40
C ARG A 112 -9.76 -11.61 -5.27
N PRO A 113 -10.47 -11.58 -4.14
CA PRO A 113 -10.03 -10.84 -2.95
C PRO A 113 -8.75 -11.46 -2.37
N ASP A 114 -7.89 -10.64 -1.76
CA ASP A 114 -6.69 -11.11 -1.07
C ASP A 114 -6.96 -11.66 0.33
N GLY A 115 -8.15 -11.42 0.88
CA GLY A 115 -8.60 -11.87 2.20
C GLY A 115 -10.11 -11.82 2.32
N LEU A 116 -10.65 -12.31 3.44
CA LEU A 116 -12.11 -12.47 3.65
C LEU A 116 -12.89 -11.15 3.52
N ASN A 117 -12.30 -10.04 3.97
CA ASN A 117 -12.95 -8.73 4.02
C ASN A 117 -12.28 -7.69 3.12
N THR A 118 -11.43 -8.12 2.18
CA THR A 118 -10.72 -7.19 1.30
C THR A 118 -11.54 -6.86 0.06
N SER A 119 -11.49 -5.61 -0.37
CA SER A 119 -12.08 -5.17 -1.64
C SER A 119 -11.30 -5.77 -2.81
N ARG A 120 -12.01 -6.11 -3.90
CA ARG A 120 -11.39 -6.44 -5.19
C ARG A 120 -10.99 -5.20 -5.98
N GLU A 121 -11.33 -4.02 -5.49
CA GLU A 121 -10.97 -2.73 -6.08
C GLU A 121 -10.31 -1.83 -5.02
N PRO A 122 -9.06 -2.15 -4.61
CA PRO A 122 -8.28 -1.27 -3.74
C PRO A 122 -7.98 0.07 -4.41
N LEU A 123 -7.87 1.14 -3.62
CA LEU A 123 -7.29 2.41 -4.04
C LEU A 123 -5.84 2.44 -3.56
N GLN A 124 -4.94 1.97 -4.42
CA GLN A 124 -3.53 1.80 -4.09
C GLN A 124 -2.79 3.14 -4.10
N PHE A 125 -2.19 3.51 -2.96
CA PHE A 125 -1.15 4.53 -2.86
C PHE A 125 0.19 3.83 -2.71
N GLY A 126 1.24 4.38 -3.30
CA GLY A 126 2.59 3.85 -3.14
C GLY A 126 3.68 4.85 -3.49
N VAL A 127 4.87 4.52 -3.03
CA VAL A 127 6.12 5.26 -3.28
C VAL A 127 7.20 4.29 -3.67
N GLU A 128 7.99 4.68 -4.67
CA GLU A 128 9.08 3.89 -5.22
C GLU A 128 10.34 4.76 -5.36
N ILE A 129 11.47 4.26 -4.88
CA ILE A 129 12.80 4.88 -5.06
C ILE A 129 13.65 3.97 -5.94
N TYR A 130 14.13 4.51 -7.04
CA TYR A 130 14.98 3.81 -8.01
C TYR A 130 16.38 4.39 -8.02
N GLY A 131 17.39 3.53 -8.16
CA GLY A 131 18.77 3.93 -8.48
C GLY A 131 19.70 4.09 -7.29
N HIS A 132 19.29 3.73 -6.08
CA HIS A 132 20.14 3.70 -4.89
C HIS A 132 20.19 2.31 -4.27
N ALA A 133 21.38 1.74 -4.15
CA ALA A 133 21.59 0.37 -3.63
C ALA A 133 21.78 0.32 -2.11
N GLY A 134 22.08 1.44 -1.47
CA GLY A 134 22.34 1.53 -0.03
C GLY A 134 21.08 1.49 0.82
N LEU A 135 21.27 1.18 2.11
CA LEU A 135 20.21 1.09 3.11
C LEU A 135 19.50 2.42 3.39
N GLU A 136 20.10 3.54 2.98
CA GLU A 136 19.52 4.87 3.13
C GLU A 136 18.18 4.98 2.38
N ALA A 137 18.06 4.32 1.21
CA ALA A 137 16.79 4.30 0.49
C ALA A 137 15.75 3.39 1.17
N ASP A 138 16.19 2.26 1.75
CA ASP A 138 15.29 1.39 2.54
C ASP A 138 14.77 2.12 3.77
N LEU A 139 15.62 2.87 4.47
CA LEU A 139 15.23 3.68 5.63
C LEU A 139 14.26 4.80 5.22
N GLU A 140 14.59 5.59 4.19
CA GLU A 140 13.74 6.69 3.69
C GLU A 140 12.33 6.19 3.30
N VAL A 141 12.25 5.03 2.64
CA VAL A 141 10.97 4.41 2.27
C VAL A 141 10.19 3.97 3.50
N GLN A 142 10.85 3.42 4.52
CA GLN A 142 10.18 2.99 5.75
C GLN A 142 9.73 4.19 6.60
N ASP A 143 10.52 5.24 6.71
CA ASP A 143 10.12 6.50 7.36
C ASP A 143 8.87 7.09 6.69
N LEU A 144 8.86 7.15 5.35
CA LEU A 144 7.72 7.65 4.59
C LEU A 144 6.48 6.74 4.76
N ALA A 145 6.68 5.42 4.81
CA ALA A 145 5.60 4.46 5.05
C ALA A 145 4.96 4.64 6.43
N LEU A 146 5.77 4.84 7.47
CA LEU A 146 5.29 5.08 8.85
C LEU A 146 4.61 6.45 8.97
N ASP A 147 5.14 7.49 8.32
CA ASP A 147 4.50 8.80 8.24
C ASP A 147 3.14 8.72 7.54
N ALA A 148 3.01 7.90 6.48
CA ALA A 148 1.73 7.67 5.79
C ALA A 148 0.69 7.05 6.72
N LEU A 149 1.06 6.03 7.50
CA LEU A 149 0.17 5.39 8.46
C LEU A 149 -0.25 6.34 9.59
N ARG A 150 0.68 7.13 10.10
CA ARG A 150 0.40 8.15 11.12
C ARG A 150 -0.58 9.21 10.61
N ARG A 151 -0.41 9.71 9.38
CA ARG A 151 -1.34 10.65 8.74
C ARG A 151 -2.72 10.05 8.49
N ALA A 152 -2.78 8.76 8.21
CA ALA A 152 -4.04 8.03 8.12
C ALA A 152 -4.74 7.87 9.48
N GLY A 153 -4.08 8.24 10.60
CA GLY A 153 -4.63 8.12 11.96
C GLY A 153 -4.32 6.80 12.65
N LEU A 154 -3.38 6.00 12.11
CA LEU A 154 -2.91 4.76 12.71
C LEU A 154 -1.62 5.04 13.48
N ALA A 155 -1.74 5.33 14.79
CA ALA A 155 -0.60 5.64 15.65
C ALA A 155 0.07 4.39 16.23
N GLU A 156 -0.71 3.31 16.46
CA GLU A 156 -0.20 2.06 17.01
C GLU A 156 -0.10 1.02 15.90
N VAL A 157 1.09 0.85 15.36
CA VAL A 157 1.38 -0.16 14.34
C VAL A 157 2.53 -1.05 14.78
N MET A 158 2.50 -2.29 14.32
CA MET A 158 3.62 -3.21 14.38
C MET A 158 4.26 -3.28 13.01
N LEU A 159 5.55 -3.02 12.91
CA LEU A 159 6.33 -3.13 11.69
C LEU A 159 7.17 -4.40 11.76
N ASP A 160 6.84 -5.40 10.96
CA ASP A 160 7.62 -6.63 10.81
C ASP A 160 8.65 -6.46 9.69
N LEU A 161 9.89 -6.79 10.01
CA LEU A 161 11.03 -6.76 9.11
C LEU A 161 11.50 -8.17 8.74
N GLY A 162 11.90 -8.36 7.51
CA GLY A 162 12.52 -9.58 7.01
C GLY A 162 13.45 -9.30 5.85
N ASP A 163 14.16 -10.33 5.37
CA ASP A 163 15.09 -10.17 4.25
C ASP A 163 15.14 -11.44 3.39
N ALA A 164 14.88 -11.28 2.10
CA ALA A 164 14.90 -12.39 1.13
C ALA A 164 16.27 -13.05 1.00
N ARG A 165 17.36 -12.32 1.27
CA ARG A 165 18.74 -12.83 1.21
C ARG A 165 19.03 -13.92 2.24
N LEU A 166 18.24 -14.00 3.33
CA LEU A 166 18.38 -15.09 4.31
C LEU A 166 18.10 -16.45 3.66
N LEU A 167 16.98 -16.58 2.95
CA LEU A 167 16.66 -17.82 2.23
C LEU A 167 17.65 -18.06 1.09
N GLN A 168 18.05 -17.02 0.35
CA GLN A 168 19.06 -17.15 -0.71
C GLN A 168 20.37 -17.73 -0.17
N GLY A 169 20.85 -17.23 0.97
CA GLY A 169 22.07 -17.73 1.61
C GLY A 169 21.93 -19.15 2.19
N VAL A 170 20.73 -19.53 2.64
CA VAL A 170 20.46 -20.91 3.12
C VAL A 170 20.41 -21.90 1.95
N LEU A 171 19.92 -21.47 0.79
CA LEU A 171 19.78 -22.29 -0.42
C LEU A 171 20.98 -22.21 -1.35
N ASP A 172 22.05 -21.50 -1.00
CA ASP A 172 23.21 -21.37 -1.87
C ASP A 172 23.82 -22.75 -2.18
N GLY A 173 24.06 -23.00 -3.47
CA GLY A 173 24.54 -24.30 -3.96
C GLY A 173 23.47 -25.40 -4.05
N VAL A 174 22.21 -25.12 -3.72
CA VAL A 174 21.09 -26.09 -3.82
C VAL A 174 20.28 -25.81 -5.08
N GLY A 175 20.25 -26.77 -6.00
CA GLY A 175 19.47 -26.70 -7.23
C GLY A 175 18.01 -27.09 -6.99
N LEU A 176 17.11 -26.11 -6.81
CA LEU A 176 15.67 -26.33 -6.76
C LEU A 176 15.00 -25.92 -8.08
N SER A 177 13.98 -26.67 -8.51
CA SER A 177 13.09 -26.21 -9.57
C SER A 177 12.25 -25.02 -9.10
N ALA A 178 11.73 -24.22 -10.04
CA ALA A 178 10.85 -23.09 -9.72
C ALA A 178 9.62 -23.53 -8.88
N ASP A 179 9.04 -24.69 -9.22
CA ASP A 179 7.88 -25.24 -8.50
C ASP A 179 8.26 -25.69 -7.08
N ALA A 180 9.42 -26.33 -6.91
CA ALA A 180 9.93 -26.73 -5.59
C ALA A 180 10.22 -25.52 -4.72
N LEU A 181 10.83 -24.46 -5.27
CA LEU A 181 11.07 -23.20 -4.55
C LEU A 181 9.75 -22.52 -4.18
N ALA A 182 8.76 -22.49 -5.06
CA ALA A 182 7.45 -21.92 -4.78
C ALA A 182 6.73 -22.69 -3.65
N ALA A 183 6.75 -24.03 -3.69
CA ALA A 183 6.19 -24.87 -2.63
C ALA A 183 6.90 -24.65 -1.28
N LEU A 184 8.23 -24.58 -1.30
CA LEU A 184 9.06 -24.34 -0.11
C LEU A 184 8.75 -22.97 0.51
N THR A 185 8.72 -21.91 -0.28
CA THR A 185 8.43 -20.54 0.21
C THR A 185 7.01 -20.40 0.72
N ALA A 186 6.03 -21.07 0.10
CA ALA A 186 4.67 -21.12 0.59
C ALA A 186 4.57 -21.83 1.96
N ALA A 187 5.25 -22.97 2.11
CA ALA A 187 5.28 -23.71 3.39
C ALA A 187 5.99 -22.93 4.50
N LEU A 188 7.08 -22.21 4.19
CA LEU A 188 7.78 -21.31 5.13
C LEU A 188 6.86 -20.17 5.59
N ALA A 189 6.21 -19.48 4.65
CA ALA A 189 5.30 -18.37 4.96
C ALA A 189 4.08 -18.84 5.78
N ALA A 190 3.57 -20.05 5.51
CA ALA A 190 2.49 -20.66 6.28
C ALA A 190 2.95 -21.30 7.62
N LYS A 191 4.28 -21.36 7.86
CA LYS A 191 4.90 -22.07 9.00
C LYS A 191 4.43 -23.54 9.09
N ASP A 192 4.17 -24.17 7.92
CA ASP A 192 3.74 -25.57 7.84
C ASP A 192 4.95 -26.51 7.99
N MET A 193 5.22 -26.88 9.25
CA MET A 193 6.37 -27.72 9.60
C MET A 193 6.30 -29.13 9.00
N ALA A 194 5.09 -29.68 8.79
CA ALA A 194 4.93 -31.02 8.22
C ALA A 194 5.31 -31.02 6.73
N THR A 195 4.79 -30.07 5.96
CA THR A 195 5.15 -29.88 4.56
C THR A 195 6.63 -29.53 4.41
N LEU A 196 7.19 -28.67 5.25
CA LEU A 196 8.61 -28.33 5.25
C LEU A 196 9.51 -29.54 5.48
N ALA A 197 9.17 -30.39 6.47
CA ALA A 197 9.93 -31.61 6.75
C ALA A 197 9.95 -32.55 5.53
N HIS A 198 8.83 -32.67 4.81
CA HIS A 198 8.72 -33.46 3.60
C HIS A 198 9.54 -32.85 2.44
N LEU A 199 9.34 -31.54 2.15
CA LEU A 199 10.02 -30.88 1.04
C LEU A 199 11.54 -30.80 1.21
N THR A 200 12.05 -30.85 2.44
CA THR A 200 13.47 -30.72 2.75
C THR A 200 14.18 -32.05 3.02
N ALA A 201 13.47 -33.20 2.95
CA ALA A 201 13.99 -34.52 3.35
C ALA A 201 15.26 -34.90 2.59
N ASP A 202 15.35 -34.62 1.29
CA ASP A 202 16.45 -34.98 0.41
C ASP A 202 17.53 -33.87 0.30
N LEU A 203 17.37 -32.75 1.02
CA LEU A 203 18.33 -31.66 1.01
C LEU A 203 19.53 -31.95 1.92
N PRO A 204 20.70 -31.33 1.68
CA PRO A 204 21.85 -31.41 2.57
C PRO A 204 21.45 -31.08 4.02
N ALA A 205 22.00 -31.83 4.99
CA ALA A 205 21.58 -31.73 6.38
C ALA A 205 21.61 -30.28 6.94
N GLY A 206 22.70 -29.53 6.65
CA GLY A 206 22.80 -28.13 7.11
C GLY A 206 21.75 -27.19 6.52
N THR A 207 21.41 -27.37 5.23
CA THR A 207 20.34 -26.61 4.57
C THR A 207 18.97 -27.00 5.12
N ARG A 208 18.69 -28.30 5.26
CA ARG A 208 17.45 -28.78 5.85
C ARG A 208 17.23 -28.24 7.26
N ASP A 209 18.25 -28.34 8.12
CA ASP A 209 18.16 -27.90 9.51
C ASP A 209 17.92 -26.39 9.59
N ALA A 210 18.57 -25.58 8.73
CA ALA A 210 18.35 -24.14 8.62
C ALA A 210 16.93 -23.81 8.17
N LEU A 211 16.38 -24.50 7.15
CA LEU A 211 15.02 -24.32 6.67
C LEU A 211 13.96 -24.64 7.71
N LEU A 212 14.18 -25.71 8.52
CA LEU A 212 13.29 -26.09 9.61
C LEU A 212 13.35 -25.14 10.80
N VAL A 213 14.44 -24.40 10.94
CA VAL A 213 14.63 -23.39 11.99
C VAL A 213 13.93 -22.07 11.65
N LEU A 214 13.96 -21.63 10.38
CA LEU A 214 13.44 -20.33 9.95
C LEU A 214 12.02 -20.01 10.50
N PRO A 215 11.01 -20.90 10.48
CA PRO A 215 9.68 -20.60 11.00
C PRO A 215 9.64 -20.29 12.50
N SER A 216 10.66 -20.67 13.27
CA SER A 216 10.80 -20.36 14.71
C SER A 216 11.49 -19.02 14.97
N LEU A 217 12.10 -18.40 13.95
CA LEU A 217 12.83 -17.15 14.06
C LEU A 217 11.90 -15.96 13.83
N TYR A 218 11.05 -15.66 14.80
CA TYR A 218 10.17 -14.50 14.85
C TYR A 218 10.08 -13.93 16.25
N GLY A 219 9.86 -12.62 16.37
CA GLY A 219 9.76 -11.93 17.66
C GLY A 219 10.41 -10.55 17.61
N GLY A 220 11.00 -10.11 18.73
CA GLY A 220 11.71 -8.85 18.83
C GLY A 220 13.15 -8.93 18.30
N ARG A 221 13.95 -7.90 18.61
CA ARG A 221 15.34 -7.76 18.08
C ARG A 221 16.27 -8.91 18.49
N GLU A 222 15.98 -9.62 19.58
CA GLU A 222 16.71 -10.80 20.05
C GLU A 222 16.78 -11.94 19.02
N VAL A 223 15.77 -11.98 18.12
CA VAL A 223 15.70 -12.97 17.01
C VAL A 223 16.88 -12.87 16.09
N LEU A 224 17.44 -11.67 15.85
CA LEU A 224 18.61 -11.48 14.99
C LEU A 224 19.85 -12.19 15.55
N ALA A 225 20.07 -12.10 16.87
CA ALA A 225 21.18 -12.80 17.52
C ALA A 225 20.96 -14.33 17.55
N GLU A 226 19.72 -14.79 17.65
CA GLU A 226 19.39 -16.22 17.55
C GLU A 226 19.63 -16.73 16.12
N ALA A 227 19.14 -15.99 15.12
CA ALA A 227 19.37 -16.31 13.70
C ALA A 227 20.86 -16.40 13.35
N GLN A 228 21.68 -15.49 13.88
CA GLN A 228 23.12 -15.52 13.66
C GLN A 228 23.78 -16.79 14.22
N ARG A 229 23.24 -17.37 15.30
CA ARG A 229 23.75 -18.62 15.90
C ARG A 229 23.27 -19.88 15.16
N ARG A 230 22.04 -19.86 14.62
CA ARG A 230 21.35 -21.05 14.10
C ARG A 230 21.38 -21.19 12.58
N LEU A 231 21.53 -20.08 11.84
CA LEU A 231 21.63 -20.09 10.39
C LEU A 231 23.08 -20.27 9.93
N PRO A 232 23.30 -20.76 8.70
CA PRO A 232 24.65 -20.91 8.14
C PRO A 232 25.43 -19.59 8.16
N ALA A 233 26.73 -19.69 8.40
CA ALA A 233 27.67 -18.54 8.38
C ALA A 233 27.95 -18.07 6.94
N HIS A 234 26.90 -17.93 6.13
CA HIS A 234 26.97 -17.48 4.75
C HIS A 234 27.07 -15.95 4.65
N PRO A 235 27.85 -15.38 3.70
CA PRO A 235 27.99 -13.92 3.58
C PRO A 235 26.66 -13.17 3.43
N LEU A 236 25.73 -13.68 2.62
CA LEU A 236 24.39 -13.08 2.44
C LEU A 236 23.58 -13.08 3.75
N VAL A 237 23.61 -14.17 4.51
CA VAL A 237 22.92 -14.27 5.81
C VAL A 237 23.49 -13.24 6.80
N LYS A 238 24.82 -13.14 6.90
CA LYS A 238 25.47 -12.16 7.77
C LYS A 238 25.14 -10.72 7.38
N ALA A 239 25.20 -10.41 6.10
CA ALA A 239 24.85 -9.08 5.59
C ALA A 239 23.37 -8.74 5.87
N ALA A 240 22.45 -9.65 5.57
CA ALA A 240 21.03 -9.45 5.81
C ALA A 240 20.72 -9.17 7.30
N LEU A 241 21.31 -9.96 8.22
CA LEU A 241 21.12 -9.76 9.67
C LEU A 241 21.71 -8.43 10.15
N ALA A 242 22.88 -8.03 9.64
CA ALA A 242 23.51 -6.75 9.98
C ALA A 242 22.68 -5.57 9.48
N ASP A 243 22.14 -5.65 8.26
CA ASP A 243 21.32 -4.62 7.66
C ASP A 243 19.97 -4.47 8.39
N LEU A 244 19.35 -5.59 8.78
CA LEU A 244 18.12 -5.56 9.60
C LEU A 244 18.37 -4.93 10.97
N ASP A 245 19.51 -5.25 11.62
CA ASP A 245 19.87 -4.67 12.91
C ASP A 245 20.13 -3.17 12.82
N TRP A 246 20.80 -2.72 11.75
CA TRP A 246 21.06 -1.31 11.47
C TRP A 246 19.74 -0.53 11.27
N LEU A 247 18.84 -1.04 10.42
CA LEU A 247 17.52 -0.41 10.19
C LEU A 247 16.71 -0.34 11.48
N ALA A 248 16.63 -1.44 12.21
CA ALA A 248 15.88 -1.47 13.47
C ALA A 248 16.40 -0.45 14.49
N GLY A 249 17.73 -0.25 14.54
CA GLY A 249 18.34 0.77 15.39
C GLY A 249 17.92 2.19 15.02
N HIS A 250 17.86 2.52 13.72
CA HIS A 250 17.46 3.83 13.24
C HIS A 250 15.95 4.07 13.41
N LEU A 251 15.13 3.09 13.04
CA LEU A 251 13.67 3.19 13.18
C LEU A 251 13.25 3.35 14.64
N ALA A 252 13.84 2.59 15.56
CA ALA A 252 13.56 2.72 16.99
C ALA A 252 13.94 4.09 17.57
N ALA A 253 14.97 4.74 17.01
CA ALA A 253 15.39 6.07 17.44
C ALA A 253 14.46 7.19 16.94
N VAL A 254 13.91 7.06 15.74
CA VAL A 254 13.06 8.08 15.08
C VAL A 254 11.57 7.85 15.39
N HIS A 255 11.15 6.59 15.49
CA HIS A 255 9.75 6.17 15.70
C HIS A 255 9.63 5.31 16.97
N PRO A 256 9.86 5.87 18.17
CA PRO A 256 9.84 5.10 19.42
C PRO A 256 8.44 4.53 19.78
N GLU A 257 7.38 5.04 19.16
CA GLU A 257 5.99 4.58 19.31
C GLU A 257 5.69 3.29 18.53
N ILE A 258 6.54 2.93 17.55
CA ILE A 258 6.32 1.76 16.70
C ILE A 258 6.86 0.51 17.36
N ARG A 259 6.09 -0.57 17.30
CA ARG A 259 6.57 -1.90 17.69
C ARG A 259 7.30 -2.54 16.51
N LEU A 260 8.61 -2.76 16.68
CA LEU A 260 9.40 -3.48 15.68
C LEU A 260 9.36 -4.98 15.97
N GLY A 261 9.02 -5.75 14.96
CA GLY A 261 9.07 -7.20 14.93
C GLY A 261 9.94 -7.71 13.79
N PHE A 262 10.25 -8.99 13.86
CA PHE A 262 10.97 -9.72 12.82
C PHE A 262 10.24 -11.03 12.56
N ASP A 263 10.02 -11.37 11.29
CA ASP A 263 9.62 -12.70 10.86
C ASP A 263 10.51 -13.13 9.69
N LEU A 264 11.52 -13.94 10.00
CA LEU A 264 12.53 -14.34 9.03
C LEU A 264 12.05 -15.44 8.07
N ALA A 265 10.86 -16.01 8.33
CA ALA A 265 10.19 -16.98 7.47
C ALA A 265 9.00 -16.40 6.68
N ASP A 266 8.57 -15.16 6.93
CA ASP A 266 7.56 -14.54 6.09
C ASP A 266 8.17 -14.26 4.70
N LEU A 267 7.99 -15.18 3.78
CA LEU A 267 8.51 -15.15 2.42
C LEU A 267 7.39 -14.99 1.39
N GLN A 268 6.26 -14.40 1.80
CA GLN A 268 5.21 -14.03 0.86
C GLN A 268 5.80 -13.16 -0.26
N ARG A 269 5.51 -13.54 -1.52
CA ARG A 269 6.08 -12.87 -2.70
C ARG A 269 7.62 -12.91 -2.77
N TYR A 270 8.26 -13.97 -2.23
CA TYR A 270 9.72 -14.14 -2.25
C TYR A 270 10.33 -13.91 -3.63
N ALA A 271 9.70 -14.40 -4.70
CA ALA A 271 10.19 -14.22 -6.06
C ALA A 271 10.25 -12.75 -6.53
N TYR A 272 9.61 -11.84 -5.80
CA TYR A 272 9.58 -10.41 -6.11
C TYR A 272 10.67 -9.63 -5.37
N TYR A 273 10.93 -9.94 -4.09
CA TYR A 273 11.89 -9.20 -3.26
C TYR A 273 13.32 -9.74 -3.42
N THR A 274 14.28 -8.82 -3.48
CA THR A 274 15.73 -9.11 -3.61
C THR A 274 16.53 -8.79 -2.36
N GLY A 275 15.92 -8.19 -1.35
CA GLY A 275 16.56 -7.74 -0.12
C GLY A 275 15.56 -7.59 1.01
N ILE A 276 15.71 -6.50 1.76
CA ILE A 276 14.85 -6.17 2.90
C ILE A 276 13.41 -6.01 2.43
N ARG A 277 12.50 -6.53 3.24
CA ARG A 277 11.06 -6.37 3.12
C ARG A 277 10.47 -5.99 4.46
N PHE A 278 9.33 -5.34 4.43
CA PHE A 278 8.60 -4.95 5.62
C PHE A 278 7.09 -5.01 5.41
N SER A 279 6.38 -5.25 6.50
CA SER A 279 4.92 -5.27 6.53
C SER A 279 4.44 -4.57 7.79
N ALA A 280 3.49 -3.64 7.66
CA ALA A 280 2.89 -2.98 8.82
C ALA A 280 1.53 -3.59 9.14
N TYR A 281 1.29 -3.83 10.42
CA TYR A 281 0.04 -4.37 10.96
C TYR A 281 -0.57 -3.37 11.92
N ALA A 282 -1.90 -3.22 11.87
CA ALA A 282 -2.66 -2.35 12.75
C ALA A 282 -3.78 -3.12 13.44
N GLN A 283 -4.18 -2.68 14.63
CA GLN A 283 -5.30 -3.26 15.34
C GLN A 283 -6.58 -3.18 14.49
N GLY A 284 -7.37 -4.24 14.49
CA GLY A 284 -8.62 -4.31 13.71
C GLY A 284 -8.47 -4.79 12.27
N CYS A 285 -7.23 -5.01 11.79
CA CYS A 285 -6.96 -5.61 10.49
C CYS A 285 -6.27 -6.97 10.65
N ALA A 286 -6.80 -8.00 10.02
CA ALA A 286 -6.23 -9.35 10.07
C ALA A 286 -5.04 -9.52 9.11
N ASP A 287 -4.86 -8.61 8.15
CA ASP A 287 -3.77 -8.62 7.18
C ASP A 287 -2.91 -7.34 7.33
N ALA A 288 -1.74 -7.31 6.69
CA ALA A 288 -0.91 -6.12 6.68
C ALA A 288 -1.63 -4.96 5.98
N VAL A 289 -1.61 -3.80 6.62
CA VAL A 289 -2.18 -2.55 6.09
C VAL A 289 -1.25 -1.86 5.09
N LEU A 290 0.02 -2.25 5.08
CA LEU A 290 1.05 -1.74 4.20
C LEU A 290 2.11 -2.83 3.99
N ARG A 291 2.63 -2.93 2.76
CA ARG A 291 3.75 -3.82 2.42
C ARG A 291 4.76 -3.09 1.56
N GLY A 292 6.04 -3.39 1.77
CA GLY A 292 7.13 -2.84 1.00
C GLY A 292 8.40 -3.66 1.07
N GLY A 293 9.41 -3.20 0.35
CA GLY A 293 10.76 -3.79 0.37
C GLY A 293 11.55 -3.51 -0.90
N ARG A 294 12.73 -4.13 -0.99
CA ARG A 294 13.68 -4.00 -2.10
C ARG A 294 13.43 -5.05 -3.18
N TYR A 295 13.40 -4.63 -4.45
CA TYR A 295 13.05 -5.47 -5.60
C TYR A 295 13.81 -5.05 -6.88
N ASP A 296 15.12 -5.20 -6.86
CA ASP A 296 16.07 -4.66 -7.86
C ASP A 296 15.89 -5.24 -9.27
N GLU A 297 15.21 -6.38 -9.42
CA GLU A 297 15.11 -7.11 -10.70
C GLU A 297 13.94 -6.65 -11.59
N ILE A 298 12.97 -5.92 -11.04
CA ILE A 298 11.74 -5.59 -11.79
C ILE A 298 12.02 -4.78 -13.06
N GLY A 299 12.99 -3.88 -13.00
CA GLY A 299 13.40 -3.05 -14.13
C GLY A 299 14.03 -3.85 -15.28
N ALA A 300 14.57 -5.05 -15.01
CA ALA A 300 15.17 -5.90 -16.03
C ALA A 300 14.16 -6.33 -17.09
N ALA A 301 12.90 -6.59 -16.71
CA ALA A 301 11.83 -6.90 -17.65
C ALA A 301 11.54 -5.77 -18.64
N PHE A 302 11.92 -4.54 -18.29
CA PHE A 302 11.78 -3.33 -19.12
C PHE A 302 13.11 -2.83 -19.69
N GLY A 303 14.14 -3.72 -19.71
CA GLY A 303 15.44 -3.46 -20.32
C GLY A 303 16.42 -2.67 -19.46
N ARG A 304 16.10 -2.35 -18.20
CA ARG A 304 16.98 -1.59 -17.32
C ARG A 304 16.94 -2.08 -15.88
N ARG A 305 17.88 -2.95 -15.51
CA ARG A 305 18.10 -3.37 -14.13
C ARG A 305 18.71 -2.23 -13.31
N ARG A 306 18.10 -1.88 -12.19
CA ARG A 306 18.62 -0.92 -11.22
C ARG A 306 18.00 -1.12 -9.85
N PRO A 307 18.73 -0.74 -8.77
CA PRO A 307 18.19 -0.84 -7.42
C PRO A 307 16.82 -0.17 -7.31
N ALA A 308 15.90 -0.85 -6.63
CA ALA A 308 14.53 -0.38 -6.42
C ALA A 308 14.03 -0.80 -5.04
N VAL A 309 13.41 0.14 -4.33
CA VAL A 309 12.74 -0.09 -3.06
C VAL A 309 11.49 0.78 -2.99
N GLY A 310 10.41 0.24 -2.42
CA GLY A 310 9.16 0.99 -2.32
C GLY A 310 8.15 0.30 -1.42
N PHE A 311 6.98 0.92 -1.28
CA PHE A 311 5.85 0.34 -0.56
C PHE A 311 4.53 0.71 -1.21
N SER A 312 3.50 -0.05 -0.87
CA SER A 312 2.12 0.30 -1.20
C SER A 312 1.15 -0.03 -0.07
N LEU A 313 0.01 0.66 -0.08
CA LEU A 313 -1.09 0.50 0.85
C LEU A 313 -2.42 0.75 0.14
N ASP A 314 -3.54 0.32 0.75
CA ASP A 314 -4.90 0.58 0.26
C ASP A 314 -5.60 1.62 1.12
N LEU A 315 -5.95 2.77 0.52
CA LEU A 315 -6.63 3.86 1.24
C LEU A 315 -8.02 3.44 1.76
N LYS A 316 -8.75 2.60 1.02
CA LYS A 316 -10.08 2.12 1.44
C LYS A 316 -9.97 1.32 2.75
N THR A 317 -8.95 0.46 2.84
CA THR A 317 -8.65 -0.29 4.06
C THR A 317 -8.29 0.64 5.21
N LEU A 318 -7.36 1.60 5.02
CA LEU A 318 -6.95 2.53 6.07
C LEU A 318 -8.10 3.34 6.63
N VAL A 319 -8.93 3.92 5.75
CA VAL A 319 -10.11 4.71 6.17
C VAL A 319 -11.11 3.86 6.95
N GLY A 320 -11.23 2.57 6.65
CA GLY A 320 -12.10 1.64 7.38
C GLY A 320 -11.64 1.31 8.80
N LEU A 321 -10.35 1.46 9.10
CA LEU A 321 -9.75 1.13 10.40
C LEU A 321 -9.81 2.27 11.43
N VAL A 322 -10.02 3.49 10.98
CA VAL A 322 -10.00 4.67 11.84
C VAL A 322 -11.42 5.17 12.10
N ALA A 323 -11.65 5.68 13.31
CA ALA A 323 -12.97 6.21 13.70
C ALA A 323 -13.52 7.21 12.68
N PRO A 324 -14.83 7.22 12.42
CA PRO A 324 -15.46 8.18 11.51
C PRO A 324 -15.09 9.61 11.90
N THR A 325 -14.74 10.42 10.90
CA THR A 325 -14.55 11.85 11.12
C THR A 325 -15.91 12.49 11.38
N PRO A 326 -16.06 13.44 12.33
CA PRO A 326 -17.29 14.19 12.50
C PRO A 326 -17.76 14.82 11.19
N LEU A 327 -19.06 14.98 11.05
CA LEU A 327 -19.63 15.71 9.92
C LEU A 327 -18.99 17.10 9.83
N ARG A 328 -18.76 17.56 8.62
CA ARG A 328 -18.15 18.87 8.41
C ARG A 328 -19.16 19.96 8.78
N ALA A 329 -18.73 20.91 9.63
CA ALA A 329 -19.51 22.08 9.95
C ALA A 329 -19.90 22.86 8.68
N ALA A 330 -21.13 23.33 8.58
CA ALA A 330 -21.64 24.04 7.42
C ALA A 330 -22.54 25.21 7.83
N VAL A 331 -22.71 26.17 6.92
CA VAL A 331 -23.65 27.26 7.05
C VAL A 331 -24.94 26.90 6.32
N ARG A 332 -26.04 26.81 7.02
CA ARG A 332 -27.37 26.68 6.43
C ARG A 332 -27.81 28.03 5.88
N ALA A 333 -28.23 28.12 4.64
CA ALA A 333 -28.72 29.34 4.02
C ALA A 333 -30.12 29.12 3.43
N PRO A 334 -31.03 30.12 3.48
CA PRO A 334 -32.29 30.03 2.79
C PRO A 334 -32.09 30.01 1.26
N TRP A 335 -32.96 29.34 0.55
CA TRP A 335 -33.01 29.48 -0.90
C TRP A 335 -33.67 30.81 -1.27
N GLY A 336 -33.18 31.49 -2.30
CA GLY A 336 -33.79 32.72 -2.80
C GLY A 336 -33.08 33.27 -4.04
N GLU A 337 -33.84 34.06 -4.82
CA GLU A 337 -33.35 34.69 -6.05
C GLU A 337 -32.75 36.09 -5.81
N GLU A 338 -32.90 36.63 -4.60
CA GLU A 338 -32.42 37.96 -4.24
C GLU A 338 -30.90 38.06 -4.47
N ALA A 339 -30.49 39.09 -5.21
CA ALA A 339 -29.09 39.26 -5.58
C ALA A 339 -28.16 39.39 -4.36
N SER A 340 -28.60 40.05 -3.29
CA SER A 340 -27.86 40.21 -2.05
C SER A 340 -27.61 38.89 -1.34
N LEU A 341 -28.59 37.99 -1.28
CA LEU A 341 -28.45 36.65 -0.72
C LEU A 341 -27.44 35.83 -1.52
N ARG A 342 -27.60 35.82 -2.83
CA ARG A 342 -26.71 35.05 -3.71
C ARG A 342 -25.26 35.52 -3.65
N GLN A 343 -25.07 36.86 -3.48
CA GLN A 343 -23.76 37.44 -3.29
C GLN A 343 -23.14 37.04 -1.94
N ALA A 344 -23.93 37.06 -0.85
CA ALA A 344 -23.49 36.62 0.47
C ALA A 344 -23.08 35.12 0.48
N VAL A 345 -23.91 34.25 -0.10
CA VAL A 345 -23.59 32.82 -0.25
C VAL A 345 -22.30 32.62 -1.05
N ARG A 346 -22.14 33.38 -2.15
CA ARG A 346 -20.91 33.30 -2.96
C ARG A 346 -19.68 33.72 -2.14
N ALA A 347 -19.74 34.84 -1.43
CA ALA A 347 -18.64 35.36 -0.61
C ALA A 347 -18.20 34.34 0.47
N LEU A 348 -19.16 33.70 1.14
CA LEU A 348 -18.85 32.64 2.10
C LEU A 348 -18.15 31.44 1.45
N ARG A 349 -18.61 31.00 0.28
CA ARG A 349 -17.96 29.91 -0.46
C ARG A 349 -16.55 30.25 -0.93
N GLU A 350 -16.31 31.51 -1.35
CA GLU A 350 -15.00 32.01 -1.72
C GLU A 350 -14.04 32.08 -0.52
N GLN A 351 -14.57 32.25 0.69
CA GLN A 351 -13.82 32.15 1.96
C GLN A 351 -13.55 30.70 2.41
N GLY A 352 -14.03 29.70 1.63
CA GLY A 352 -13.84 28.28 1.94
C GLY A 352 -14.92 27.67 2.83
N GLU A 353 -16.00 28.42 3.15
CA GLU A 353 -17.13 27.89 3.89
C GLU A 353 -17.98 26.92 3.05
N THR A 354 -18.47 25.88 3.69
CA THR A 354 -19.52 25.04 3.10
C THR A 354 -20.87 25.70 3.37
N VAL A 355 -21.59 26.05 2.31
CA VAL A 355 -22.93 26.67 2.44
C VAL A 355 -23.98 25.78 1.77
N VAL A 356 -24.88 25.25 2.57
CA VAL A 356 -26.03 24.42 2.14
C VAL A 356 -27.24 25.34 1.99
N CYS A 357 -27.68 25.57 0.75
CA CYS A 357 -28.91 26.31 0.50
C CYS A 357 -30.09 25.34 0.61
N VAL A 358 -30.96 25.58 1.56
CA VAL A 358 -32.19 24.77 1.80
C VAL A 358 -33.18 25.00 0.69
N LEU A 359 -33.45 23.98 -0.07
CA LEU A 359 -34.44 24.08 -1.17
C LEU A 359 -35.87 24.16 -0.62
N PRO A 360 -36.78 24.86 -1.29
CA PRO A 360 -38.18 24.94 -0.86
C PRO A 360 -38.85 23.55 -0.75
N GLY A 361 -39.47 23.28 0.38
CA GLY A 361 -40.10 21.98 0.69
C GLY A 361 -39.15 20.93 1.31
N HIS A 362 -37.87 21.26 1.53
CA HIS A 362 -36.85 20.37 2.05
C HIS A 362 -36.19 20.90 3.33
N GLU A 363 -36.91 21.67 4.13
CA GLU A 363 -36.40 22.37 5.30
C GLU A 363 -35.96 21.44 6.44
N ASN A 364 -36.47 20.18 6.43
CA ASN A 364 -36.23 19.19 7.48
C ASN A 364 -35.42 17.96 7.01
N GLU A 365 -34.77 18.02 5.84
CA GLU A 365 -33.95 16.92 5.36
C GLU A 365 -32.63 16.87 6.10
N ALA A 366 -32.20 15.63 6.46
CA ALA A 366 -30.90 15.42 7.05
C ALA A 366 -29.83 15.39 5.95
N ASP A 367 -28.87 16.27 6.05
CA ASP A 367 -27.77 16.38 5.13
C ASP A 367 -26.50 15.66 5.65
N GLU A 368 -25.55 15.42 4.79
CA GLU A 368 -24.21 14.91 5.13
C GLU A 368 -23.37 15.92 5.92
N PHE A 369 -23.85 17.16 6.04
CA PHE A 369 -23.18 18.24 6.74
C PHE A 369 -23.87 18.52 8.08
N ASP A 370 -23.07 18.85 9.10
CA ASP A 370 -23.59 19.37 10.35
C ASP A 370 -23.69 20.89 10.21
N CYS A 371 -24.92 21.35 9.92
CA CYS A 371 -25.20 22.79 9.84
C CYS A 371 -25.24 23.38 11.25
N ASP A 372 -24.11 23.81 11.76
CA ASP A 372 -23.92 24.46 13.08
C ASP A 372 -24.21 25.97 13.06
N ARG A 373 -24.35 26.55 11.87
CA ARG A 373 -24.56 27.99 11.63
C ARG A 373 -25.62 28.21 10.57
N GLU A 374 -26.28 29.35 10.61
CA GLU A 374 -27.25 29.78 9.61
C GLU A 374 -26.95 31.16 9.05
N LEU A 375 -27.25 31.38 7.78
CA LEU A 375 -27.19 32.68 7.12
C LEU A 375 -28.56 33.34 7.25
N VAL A 376 -28.67 34.40 8.02
CA VAL A 376 -29.89 35.13 8.28
C VAL A 376 -29.77 36.58 7.82
N ARG A 377 -30.93 37.19 7.52
CA ARG A 377 -30.98 38.61 7.19
C ARG A 377 -31.23 39.45 8.48
N GLU A 378 -30.26 40.28 8.80
CA GLU A 378 -30.39 41.28 9.86
C GLU A 378 -30.42 42.69 9.24
N HIS A 379 -31.56 43.35 9.37
CA HIS A 379 -31.83 44.66 8.73
C HIS A 379 -31.63 44.57 7.18
N THR A 380 -30.52 45.07 6.68
CA THR A 380 -30.17 45.12 5.25
C THR A 380 -29.04 44.19 4.88
N GLU A 381 -28.40 43.51 5.84
CA GLU A 381 -27.20 42.70 5.63
C GLU A 381 -27.49 41.23 5.92
N TRP A 382 -26.73 40.35 5.23
CA TRP A 382 -26.72 38.93 5.48
C TRP A 382 -25.57 38.57 6.43
N VAL A 383 -25.91 37.97 7.57
CA VAL A 383 -24.94 37.62 8.63
C VAL A 383 -25.02 36.14 8.97
N VAL A 384 -23.88 35.56 9.34
CA VAL A 384 -23.82 34.17 9.82
C VAL A 384 -24.02 34.15 11.33
N ARG A 385 -24.95 33.33 11.81
CA ARG A 385 -25.26 33.13 13.22
C ARG A 385 -25.13 31.66 13.60
N ALA A 386 -24.70 31.35 14.80
CA ALA A 386 -24.74 29.98 15.34
C ALA A 386 -26.20 29.51 15.51
N LEU A 387 -26.45 28.22 15.22
CA LEU A 387 -27.75 27.56 15.42
C LEU A 387 -27.97 27.17 16.88
#